data_c63cc621606f4b1205bca151993e5aa9
#
_entry.id   c63cc621606f4b1205bca151993e5aa9
#
_cell.length_a   1.000
_cell.length_b   1.000
_cell.length_c   1.000
_cell.angle_alpha   90.00
_cell.angle_beta   90.00
_cell.angle_gamma   90.00
#
_symmetry.space_group_name_H-M   'P 1'
#
loop_
_entity.id
_entity.type
_entity.pdbx_description
1 polymer ?
#
loop_
_entity_poly.entity_id
_entity_poly.type
_entity_poly.pdbx_seq_one_letter_code
_entity_poly.pdbx_strand_id
1 'polypeptide(L)'
;MLPEKQKKAYRSFYDSVRNNDILDSKTTLLIHFASAMAFGCYPWMEHYLSVAKEEGVSDKEIGAAQSIVMAVSAGRINAQLKDATGIEDWTKWLRIIIDWAADP
;
A
#
# COMPACT_ATOMS: atom_id res chain seq x y z
N MET A 1 -4.41 -19.23 15.52
CA MET A 1 -4.36 -19.55 16.94
C MET A 1 -2.95 -19.62 17.47
N LEU A 2 -2.34 -18.44 17.50
CA LEU A 2 -0.99 -18.31 18.01
C LEU A 2 -0.96 -18.56 19.53
N PRO A 3 0.07 -19.26 20.03
CA PRO A 3 0.30 -19.33 21.47
C PRO A 3 0.49 -17.93 22.08
N GLU A 4 0.23 -17.79 23.37
CA GLU A 4 0.28 -16.50 24.06
C GLU A 4 1.65 -15.82 23.96
N LYS A 5 2.73 -16.58 24.04
CA LYS A 5 4.07 -16.04 23.92
C LYS A 5 4.29 -15.34 22.57
N GLN A 6 3.84 -15.97 21.49
CA GLN A 6 3.96 -15.43 20.14
C GLN A 6 3.01 -14.26 19.92
N LYS A 7 1.80 -14.30 20.50
CA LYS A 7 0.88 -13.17 20.45
C LYS A 7 1.48 -11.93 21.09
N LYS A 8 2.09 -12.10 22.26
CA LYS A 8 2.74 -10.99 22.98
C LYS A 8 3.92 -10.44 22.19
N ALA A 9 4.74 -11.31 21.63
CA ALA A 9 5.87 -10.92 20.80
C ALA A 9 5.42 -10.14 19.56
N TYR A 10 4.38 -10.62 18.88
CA TYR A 10 3.80 -9.95 17.73
C TYR A 10 3.23 -8.57 18.10
N ARG A 11 2.47 -8.50 19.18
CA ARG A 11 1.89 -7.24 19.65
C ARG A 11 2.95 -6.22 20.00
N SER A 12 4.00 -6.64 20.69
CA SER A 12 5.13 -5.79 21.04
C SER A 12 5.86 -5.30 19.79
N PHE A 13 6.07 -6.18 18.82
CA PHE A 13 6.66 -5.79 17.54
C PHE A 13 5.77 -4.79 16.81
N TYR A 14 4.48 -5.08 16.68
CA TYR A 14 3.51 -4.21 16.01
C TYR A 14 3.50 -2.81 16.65
N ASP A 15 3.44 -2.73 17.97
CA ASP A 15 3.43 -1.45 18.69
C ASP A 15 4.70 -0.64 18.43
N SER A 16 5.85 -1.31 18.38
CA SER A 16 7.11 -0.64 18.08
C SER A 16 7.16 -0.07 16.66
N VAL A 17 6.54 -0.73 15.73
CA VAL A 17 6.45 -0.30 14.33
C VAL A 17 5.45 0.86 14.21
N ARG A 18 4.28 0.72 14.82
CA ARG A 18 3.21 1.73 14.78
C ARG A 18 3.64 3.03 15.44
N ASN A 19 4.45 2.95 16.49
CA ASN A 19 4.92 4.11 17.26
C ASN A 19 6.42 4.32 17.06
N ASN A 20 6.90 4.16 15.83
CA ASN A 20 8.32 4.36 15.52
C ASN A 20 8.72 5.83 15.66
N ASP A 21 10.01 6.05 15.92
CA ASP A 21 10.57 7.39 16.11
C ASP A 21 11.16 8.00 14.84
N ILE A 22 11.04 7.31 13.71
CA ILE A 22 11.69 7.71 12.46
C ILE A 22 10.74 8.51 11.57
N LEU A 23 9.52 8.00 11.40
CA LEU A 23 8.51 8.62 10.56
C LEU A 23 7.48 9.34 11.43
N ASP A 24 6.94 10.44 10.93
CA ASP A 24 5.86 11.10 11.64
C ASP A 24 4.60 10.21 11.67
N SER A 25 3.69 10.56 12.58
CA SER A 25 2.49 9.78 12.84
C SER A 25 1.61 9.62 11.59
N LYS A 26 1.42 10.70 10.84
CA LYS A 26 0.60 10.69 9.63
C LYS A 26 1.21 9.81 8.55
N THR A 27 2.51 9.94 8.29
CA THR A 27 3.22 9.13 7.31
C THR A 27 3.16 7.66 7.67
N THR A 28 3.41 7.34 8.94
CA THR A 28 3.32 5.97 9.45
C THR A 28 1.94 5.38 9.19
N LEU A 29 0.89 6.14 9.51
CA LEU A 29 -0.49 5.71 9.32
C LEU A 29 -0.83 5.47 7.85
N LEU A 30 -0.40 6.36 6.97
CA LEU A 30 -0.64 6.23 5.53
C LEU A 30 0.09 5.01 4.95
N ILE A 31 1.29 4.70 5.42
CA ILE A 31 2.02 3.50 5.01
C ILE A 31 1.30 2.24 5.48
N HIS A 32 0.83 2.22 6.73
CA HIS A 32 0.02 1.11 7.23
C HIS A 32 -1.23 0.90 6.37
N PHE A 33 -1.96 1.97 6.07
CA PHE A 33 -3.16 1.91 5.23
C PHE A 33 -2.84 1.42 3.82
N ALA A 34 -1.80 1.94 3.20
CA ALA A 34 -1.35 1.52 1.87
C ALA A 34 -0.96 0.04 1.86
N SER A 35 -0.27 -0.42 2.90
CA SER A 35 0.12 -1.82 3.04
C SER A 35 -1.10 -2.73 3.16
N ALA A 36 -2.10 -2.31 3.95
CA ALA A 36 -3.35 -3.05 4.08
C ALA A 36 -4.08 -3.18 2.74
N MET A 37 -4.11 -2.10 1.95
CA MET A 37 -4.68 -2.13 0.60
C MET A 37 -3.91 -3.08 -0.33
N ALA A 38 -2.58 -3.00 -0.31
CA ALA A 38 -1.72 -3.80 -1.17
C ALA A 38 -1.87 -5.30 -0.90
N PHE A 39 -2.02 -5.68 0.37
CA PHE A 39 -2.23 -7.07 0.77
C PHE A 39 -3.69 -7.50 0.78
N GLY A 40 -4.62 -6.59 0.51
CA GLY A 40 -6.05 -6.91 0.47
C GLY A 40 -6.64 -7.25 1.83
N CYS A 41 -6.14 -6.63 2.90
CA CYS A 41 -6.58 -6.92 4.26
C CYS A 41 -7.70 -5.97 4.71
N TYR A 42 -8.95 -6.34 4.49
CA TYR A 42 -10.10 -5.50 4.79
C TYR A 42 -10.20 -5.04 6.24
N PRO A 43 -10.03 -5.93 7.26
CA PRO A 43 -10.10 -5.47 8.65
C PRO A 43 -9.08 -4.38 8.98
N TRP A 44 -7.87 -4.48 8.46
CA TRP A 44 -6.85 -3.47 8.67
C TRP A 44 -7.14 -2.19 7.90
N MET A 45 -7.73 -2.29 6.69
CA MET A 45 -8.17 -1.11 5.93
C MET A 45 -9.22 -0.33 6.70
N GLU A 46 -10.24 -1.00 7.23
CA GLU A 46 -11.28 -0.35 8.04
C GLU A 46 -10.69 0.31 9.27
N HIS A 47 -9.82 -0.39 9.97
CA HIS A 47 -9.17 0.13 11.17
C HIS A 47 -8.38 1.41 10.86
N TYR A 48 -7.54 1.39 9.83
CA TYR A 48 -6.69 2.55 9.50
C TYR A 48 -7.49 3.71 8.95
N LEU A 49 -8.58 3.47 8.22
CA LEU A 49 -9.49 4.55 7.80
C LEU A 49 -10.11 5.25 9.01
N SER A 50 -10.55 4.48 9.99
CA SER A 50 -11.12 5.03 11.23
C SER A 50 -10.09 5.86 11.99
N VAL A 51 -8.89 5.31 12.19
CA VAL A 51 -7.80 6.02 12.88
C VAL A 51 -7.39 7.27 12.11
N ALA A 52 -7.33 7.20 10.79
CA ALA A 52 -6.97 8.34 9.95
C ALA A 52 -7.95 9.51 10.16
N LYS A 53 -9.24 9.23 10.18
CA LYS A 53 -10.27 10.25 10.44
C LYS A 53 -10.12 10.87 11.83
N GLU A 54 -9.86 10.05 12.83
CA GLU A 54 -9.65 10.51 14.21
C GLU A 54 -8.40 11.40 14.33
N GLU A 55 -7.34 11.08 13.59
CA GLU A 55 -6.08 11.83 13.62
C GLU A 55 -6.04 13.00 12.63
N GLY A 56 -7.14 13.28 11.95
CA GLY A 56 -7.25 14.44 11.06
C GLY A 56 -6.56 14.28 9.71
N VAL A 57 -6.34 13.05 9.26
CA VAL A 57 -5.84 12.79 7.91
C VAL A 57 -6.95 13.11 6.92
N SER A 58 -6.65 13.91 5.91
CA SER A 58 -7.65 14.36 4.94
C SER A 58 -7.98 13.27 3.92
N ASP A 59 -9.16 13.38 3.31
CA ASP A 59 -9.57 12.50 2.22
C ASP A 59 -8.59 12.57 1.03
N LYS A 60 -8.02 13.74 0.78
CA LYS A 60 -7.02 13.92 -0.28
C LYS A 60 -5.74 13.13 0.00
N GLU A 61 -5.31 13.11 1.26
CA GLU A 61 -4.13 12.34 1.67
C GLU A 61 -4.39 10.84 1.57
N ILE A 62 -5.57 10.39 1.99
CA ILE A 62 -5.99 9.00 1.85
C ILE A 62 -6.05 8.61 0.36
N GLY A 63 -6.66 9.46 -0.47
CA GLY A 63 -6.75 9.25 -1.91
C GLY A 63 -5.40 9.22 -2.60
N ALA A 64 -4.43 10.03 -2.14
CA ALA A 64 -3.07 10.01 -2.65
C ALA A 64 -2.40 8.65 -2.36
N ALA A 65 -2.53 8.14 -1.13
CA ALA A 65 -2.02 6.82 -0.78
C ALA A 65 -2.69 5.72 -1.63
N GLN A 66 -4.01 5.79 -1.82
CA GLN A 66 -4.76 4.89 -2.68
C GLN A 66 -4.22 4.89 -4.12
N SER A 67 -3.99 6.07 -4.67
CA SER A 67 -3.50 6.20 -6.05
C SER A 67 -2.12 5.58 -6.24
N ILE A 68 -1.25 5.70 -5.24
CA ILE A 68 0.08 5.07 -5.26
C ILE A 68 -0.05 3.55 -5.29
N VAL A 69 -0.91 2.98 -4.45
CA VAL A 69 -1.15 1.53 -4.44
C VAL A 69 -1.69 1.06 -5.78
N MET A 70 -2.63 1.80 -6.36
CA MET A 70 -3.19 1.49 -7.68
C MET A 70 -2.12 1.52 -8.77
N ALA A 71 -1.24 2.52 -8.75
CA ALA A 71 -0.15 2.64 -9.73
C ALA A 71 0.83 1.46 -9.63
N VAL A 72 1.22 1.08 -8.43
CA VAL A 72 2.10 -0.08 -8.20
C VAL A 72 1.42 -1.38 -8.63
N SER A 73 0.13 -1.52 -8.31
CA SER A 73 -0.66 -2.71 -8.71
C SER A 73 -0.77 -2.84 -10.23
N ALA A 74 -0.96 -1.72 -10.93
CA ALA A 74 -0.99 -1.72 -12.39
C ALA A 74 0.34 -2.19 -12.98
N GLY A 75 1.46 -1.73 -12.42
CA GLY A 75 2.79 -2.19 -12.82
C GLY A 75 2.98 -3.69 -12.61
N ARG A 76 2.48 -4.21 -11.49
CA ARG A 76 2.53 -5.65 -11.22
C ARG A 76 1.74 -6.45 -12.25
N ILE A 77 0.55 -6.00 -12.59
CA ILE A 77 -0.31 -6.67 -13.60
C ILE A 77 0.41 -6.71 -14.95
N ASN A 78 1.02 -5.59 -15.36
CA ASN A 78 1.78 -5.52 -16.60
C ASN A 78 2.97 -6.47 -16.60
N ALA A 79 3.69 -6.57 -15.49
CA ALA A 79 4.81 -7.50 -15.34
C ALA A 79 4.34 -8.96 -15.46
N GLN A 80 3.22 -9.29 -14.80
CA GLN A 80 2.64 -10.63 -14.86
C GLN A 80 2.19 -10.98 -16.28
N LEU A 81 1.57 -10.04 -16.98
CA LEU A 81 1.13 -10.24 -18.36
C LEU A 81 2.33 -10.45 -19.29
N LYS A 82 3.40 -9.70 -19.10
CA LYS A 82 4.66 -9.89 -19.81
C LYS A 82 5.18 -11.31 -19.65
N ASP A 83 5.24 -11.79 -18.42
CA ASP A 83 5.69 -13.15 -18.13
C ASP A 83 4.81 -14.20 -18.82
N ALA A 84 3.49 -14.01 -18.77
CA ALA A 84 2.53 -14.93 -19.38
C ALA A 84 2.60 -14.95 -20.91
N THR A 85 2.90 -13.82 -21.54
CA THR A 85 2.95 -13.70 -23.01
C THR A 85 4.33 -13.87 -23.60
N GLY A 86 5.38 -13.90 -22.76
CA GLY A 86 6.75 -13.98 -23.22
C GLY A 86 7.29 -12.70 -23.86
N ILE A 87 6.59 -11.57 -23.68
CA ILE A 87 7.06 -10.28 -24.18
C ILE A 87 8.19 -9.79 -23.26
N GLU A 88 9.41 -9.70 -23.79
CA GLU A 88 10.59 -9.37 -22.98
C GLU A 88 10.95 -7.89 -22.96
N ASP A 89 10.41 -7.08 -23.89
CA ASP A 89 10.80 -5.68 -24.02
C ASP A 89 9.98 -4.77 -23.12
N TRP A 90 10.51 -4.51 -21.93
CA TRP A 90 9.94 -3.59 -20.94
C TRP A 90 9.81 -2.16 -21.46
N THR A 91 10.68 -1.72 -22.37
CA THR A 91 10.65 -0.36 -22.86
C THR A 91 9.41 -0.09 -23.70
N LYS A 92 8.94 -1.08 -24.45
CA LYS A 92 7.68 -0.98 -25.19
C LYS A 92 6.49 -0.82 -24.26
N TRP A 93 6.43 -1.60 -23.17
CA TRP A 93 5.35 -1.49 -22.20
C TRP A 93 5.34 -0.14 -21.50
N LEU A 94 6.50 0.33 -21.04
CA LEU A 94 6.63 1.64 -20.43
C LEU A 94 6.20 2.74 -21.39
N ARG A 95 6.57 2.63 -22.66
CA ARG A 95 6.18 3.60 -23.67
C ARG A 95 4.66 3.66 -23.85
N ILE A 96 4.02 2.49 -23.93
CA ILE A 96 2.56 2.40 -24.04
C ILE A 96 1.87 3.05 -22.84
N ILE A 97 2.34 2.76 -21.64
CA ILE A 97 1.76 3.32 -20.41
C ILE A 97 1.96 4.84 -20.36
N ILE A 98 3.14 5.33 -20.69
CA ILE A 98 3.46 6.76 -20.70
C ILE A 98 2.60 7.48 -21.74
N ASP A 99 2.51 6.94 -22.95
CA ASP A 99 1.72 7.53 -24.04
C ASP A 99 0.22 7.53 -23.66
N TRP A 100 -0.26 6.45 -23.07
CA TRP A 100 -1.65 6.36 -22.60
C TRP A 100 -1.93 7.38 -21.49
N ALA A 101 -1.04 7.53 -20.54
CA ALA A 101 -1.20 8.46 -19.42
C ALA A 101 -1.09 9.92 -19.85
N ALA A 102 -0.35 10.20 -20.93
CA ALA A 102 -0.18 11.54 -21.47
C ALA A 102 -1.34 11.98 -22.37
N ASP A 103 -2.18 11.04 -22.82
CA ASP A 103 -3.30 11.31 -23.71
C ASP A 103 -4.51 11.76 -22.87
N PRO A 104 -5.01 13.02 -23.04
CA PRO A 104 -6.11 13.55 -22.22
C PRO A 104 -7.47 12.88 -22.50
#